data_b589279d73266eae109b9f9ea76da542
#
_entry.id   b589279d73266eae109b9f9ea76da542
#
_cell.length_a   1.000
_cell.length_b   1.000
_cell.length_c   1.000
_cell.angle_alpha   90.00
_cell.angle_beta   90.00
_cell.angle_gamma   90.00
#
_symmetry.space_group_name_H-M   'P 1'
#
loop_
_entity.id
_entity.type
_entity.pdbx_description
1 polymer ?
#
loop_
_entity_poly.entity_id
_entity_poly.type
_entity_poly.pdbx_seq_one_letter_code
_entity_poly.pdbx_strand_id
1 'polypeptide(L)'
;MKKNRIDIITMGCSKNLVDSEHLMRQLQECGYEVTHDSDEPCGEIAVINTCGFIGDAKQESINMILEFCQRKEEGDLEKLYVMGCLSERYLTELREEISQVDKFYGKFNWTELISDLKKEYNDKIAQERVLTTPGHYAYLKISEGCNRRCAYCAIPIITGPHKSRPMEEILDEVRYLVSKGVKEFQIIAQELTFYGVDLYKKQTIAELVERISDIEGVEWIRLHY
;
A
#
# COMPACT_ATOMS: atom_id res chain seq x y z
N MET A 1 22.54 -10.94 -6.49
CA MET A 1 21.62 -11.04 -5.34
C MET A 1 22.33 -10.58 -4.07
N LYS A 2 21.77 -9.61 -3.34
CA LYS A 2 22.27 -9.13 -2.04
C LYS A 2 21.43 -9.74 -0.92
N LYS A 3 22.09 -10.39 0.04
CA LYS A 3 21.43 -10.97 1.22
C LYS A 3 20.88 -9.90 2.15
N ASN A 4 19.82 -10.29 2.87
CA ASN A 4 19.11 -9.41 3.82
C ASN A 4 18.55 -8.11 3.19
N ARG A 5 18.29 -8.13 1.87
CA ARG A 5 17.69 -7.03 1.13
C ARG A 5 16.39 -7.45 0.47
N ILE A 6 15.40 -6.58 0.58
CA ILE A 6 14.08 -6.73 -0.05
C ILE A 6 13.87 -5.60 -1.05
N ASP A 7 13.54 -5.95 -2.28
CA ASP A 7 13.12 -5.00 -3.31
C ASP A 7 11.59 -4.96 -3.34
N ILE A 8 11.01 -3.78 -3.12
CA ILE A 8 9.56 -3.52 -3.21
C ILE A 8 9.27 -2.86 -4.55
N ILE A 9 8.39 -3.46 -5.33
CA ILE A 9 7.90 -2.91 -6.58
C ILE A 9 6.43 -2.54 -6.42
N THR A 10 6.09 -1.27 -6.69
CA THR A 10 4.73 -0.77 -6.49
C THR A 10 4.07 -0.43 -7.82
N MET A 11 3.03 -1.17 -8.16
CA MET A 11 2.22 -0.95 -9.36
C MET A 11 0.95 -0.17 -9.04
N GLY A 12 0.52 0.68 -9.97
CA GLY A 12 -0.81 1.27 -9.96
C GLY A 12 -0.92 2.62 -9.25
N CYS A 13 -1.71 2.73 -8.18
CA CYS A 13 -2.17 4.01 -7.67
C CYS A 13 -1.53 4.41 -6.33
N SER A 14 -1.75 5.69 -5.94
CA SER A 14 -1.28 6.24 -4.67
C SER A 14 -1.71 5.45 -3.42
N LYS A 15 -2.81 4.70 -3.49
CA LYS A 15 -3.25 3.84 -2.36
C LYS A 15 -2.32 2.64 -2.18
N ASN A 16 -1.90 2.01 -3.29
CA ASN A 16 -0.89 0.94 -3.25
C ASN A 16 0.46 1.48 -2.78
N LEU A 17 0.81 2.72 -3.19
CA LEU A 17 2.05 3.36 -2.74
C LEU A 17 2.06 3.51 -1.21
N VAL A 18 0.99 4.02 -0.60
CA VAL A 18 0.88 4.14 0.86
C VAL A 18 1.01 2.77 1.55
N ASP A 19 0.39 1.72 0.98
CA ASP A 19 0.51 0.36 1.53
C ASP A 19 1.96 -0.15 1.47
N SER A 20 2.67 0.10 0.36
CA SER A 20 4.10 -0.24 0.21
C SER A 20 4.97 0.56 1.19
N GLU A 21 4.71 1.84 1.38
CA GLU A 21 5.47 2.70 2.30
C GLU A 21 5.36 2.22 3.75
N HIS A 22 4.17 1.77 4.20
CA HIS A 22 4.00 1.13 5.51
C HIS A 22 4.74 -0.21 5.59
N LEU A 23 4.61 -1.05 4.58
CA LEU A 23 5.31 -2.34 4.53
C LEU A 23 6.83 -2.15 4.60
N MET A 24 7.37 -1.21 3.83
CA MET A 24 8.80 -0.89 3.84
C MET A 24 9.28 -0.50 5.24
N ARG A 25 8.54 0.34 5.96
CA ARG A 25 8.91 0.75 7.32
C ARG A 25 8.94 -0.43 8.29
N GLN A 26 7.97 -1.33 8.20
CA GLN A 26 7.95 -2.55 9.01
C GLN A 26 9.11 -3.50 8.67
N LEU A 27 9.44 -3.66 7.39
CA LEU A 27 10.56 -4.51 6.97
C LEU A 27 11.92 -3.93 7.41
N GLN A 28 12.08 -2.60 7.37
CA GLN A 28 13.28 -1.94 7.90
C GLN A 28 13.42 -2.17 9.42
N GLU A 29 12.33 -2.09 10.17
CA GLU A 29 12.32 -2.40 11.61
C GLU A 29 12.71 -3.85 11.88
N CYS A 30 12.32 -4.76 10.98
CA CYS A 30 12.73 -6.16 11.02
C CYS A 30 14.20 -6.40 10.66
N GLY A 31 14.95 -5.35 10.30
CA GLY A 31 16.37 -5.39 10.01
C GLY A 31 16.73 -5.67 8.55
N TYR A 32 15.77 -5.57 7.61
CA TYR A 32 16.05 -5.66 6.19
C TYR A 32 16.53 -4.32 5.60
N GLU A 33 17.47 -4.38 4.66
CA GLU A 33 17.72 -3.30 3.72
C GLU A 33 16.56 -3.32 2.70
N VAL A 34 15.83 -2.21 2.57
CA VAL A 34 14.65 -2.15 1.69
C VAL A 34 14.89 -1.10 0.62
N THR A 35 14.63 -1.48 -0.64
CA THR A 35 14.61 -0.56 -1.79
C THR A 35 13.23 -0.51 -2.43
N HIS A 36 12.92 0.59 -3.09
CA HIS A 36 11.64 0.82 -3.73
C HIS A 36 11.84 1.21 -5.19
N ASP A 37 11.14 0.53 -6.08
CA ASP A 37 11.11 0.76 -7.54
C ASP A 37 12.53 1.00 -8.12
N SER A 38 13.48 0.16 -7.72
CA SER A 38 14.87 0.24 -8.18
C SER A 38 14.96 -0.16 -9.66
N ASP A 39 15.69 0.61 -10.47
CA ASP A 39 16.02 0.26 -11.86
C ASP A 39 16.85 -1.04 -11.95
N GLU A 40 17.62 -1.34 -10.89
CA GLU A 40 18.45 -2.54 -10.77
C GLU A 40 18.13 -3.30 -9.49
N PRO A 41 16.96 -3.98 -9.40
CA PRO A 41 16.63 -4.76 -8.23
C PRO A 41 17.63 -5.92 -8.07
N CYS A 42 18.18 -6.08 -6.87
CA CYS A 42 19.23 -7.06 -6.59
C CYS A 42 19.11 -7.73 -5.21
N GLY A 43 18.00 -7.56 -4.53
CA GLY A 43 17.70 -8.21 -3.25
C GLY A 43 17.49 -9.72 -3.39
N GLU A 44 17.65 -10.44 -2.29
CA GLU A 44 17.31 -11.86 -2.23
C GLU A 44 15.80 -12.11 -2.26
N ILE A 45 15.02 -11.09 -1.91
CA ILE A 45 13.55 -11.12 -1.84
C ILE A 45 13.00 -9.99 -2.68
N ALA A 46 11.96 -10.26 -3.48
CA ALA A 46 11.14 -9.24 -4.11
C ALA A 46 9.68 -9.34 -3.65
N VAL A 47 9.05 -8.18 -3.47
CA VAL A 47 7.62 -8.05 -3.17
C VAL A 47 6.99 -7.13 -4.20
N ILE A 48 6.05 -7.64 -4.99
CA ILE A 48 5.33 -6.87 -6.01
C ILE A 48 3.94 -6.53 -5.48
N ASN A 49 3.68 -5.25 -5.26
CA ASN A 49 2.36 -4.73 -4.91
C ASN A 49 1.61 -4.35 -6.18
N THR A 50 0.63 -5.15 -6.55
CA THR A 50 0.01 -5.19 -7.89
C THR A 50 -1.27 -4.36 -7.99
N CYS A 51 -1.57 -3.90 -9.21
CA CYS A 51 -2.83 -3.25 -9.58
C CYS A 51 -3.71 -4.20 -10.40
N GLY A 52 -5.00 -4.30 -10.04
CA GLY A 52 -5.98 -5.18 -10.72
C GLY A 52 -7.25 -4.45 -11.13
N PHE A 53 -7.23 -3.10 -11.19
CA PHE A 53 -8.43 -2.30 -11.42
C PHE A 53 -8.85 -2.23 -12.90
N ILE A 54 -7.95 -1.81 -13.79
CA ILE A 54 -8.20 -1.69 -15.24
C ILE A 54 -7.34 -2.69 -16.02
N GLY A 55 -7.73 -2.96 -17.27
CA GLY A 55 -7.09 -3.96 -18.13
C GLY A 55 -5.59 -3.74 -18.28
N ASP A 56 -5.18 -2.53 -18.64
CA ASP A 56 -3.77 -2.18 -18.87
C ASP A 56 -2.93 -2.34 -17.61
N ALA A 57 -3.37 -1.79 -16.47
CA ALA A 57 -2.66 -1.93 -15.20
C ALA A 57 -2.59 -3.40 -14.71
N LYS A 58 -3.59 -4.21 -15.04
CA LYS A 58 -3.56 -5.65 -14.79
C LYS A 58 -2.49 -6.33 -15.65
N GLN A 59 -2.41 -6.00 -16.94
CA GLN A 59 -1.41 -6.57 -17.84
C GLN A 59 0.01 -6.15 -17.44
N GLU A 60 0.21 -4.89 -17.06
CA GLU A 60 1.50 -4.40 -16.53
C GLU A 60 1.91 -5.19 -15.28
N SER A 61 0.97 -5.40 -14.35
CA SER A 61 1.23 -6.17 -13.14
C SER A 61 1.60 -7.63 -13.44
N ILE A 62 0.91 -8.27 -14.39
CA ILE A 62 1.24 -9.64 -14.82
C ILE A 62 2.62 -9.70 -15.47
N ASN A 63 2.93 -8.77 -16.36
CA ASN A 63 4.24 -8.71 -17.03
C ASN A 63 5.36 -8.53 -16.00
N MET A 64 5.19 -7.67 -15.02
CA MET A 64 6.15 -7.49 -13.92
C MET A 64 6.36 -8.77 -13.11
N ILE A 65 5.29 -9.49 -12.78
CA ILE A 65 5.39 -10.78 -12.08
C ILE A 65 6.20 -11.77 -12.92
N LEU A 66 5.91 -11.90 -14.22
CA LEU A 66 6.61 -12.83 -15.11
C LEU A 66 8.10 -12.48 -15.28
N GLU A 67 8.45 -11.20 -15.34
CA GLU A 67 9.84 -10.72 -15.36
C GLU A 67 10.58 -11.18 -14.09
N PHE A 68 9.98 -11.01 -12.92
CA PHE A 68 10.60 -11.46 -11.67
C PHE A 68 10.61 -12.98 -11.50
N CYS A 69 9.67 -13.70 -12.11
CA CYS A 69 9.75 -15.17 -12.20
C CYS A 69 10.98 -15.60 -13.02
N GLN A 70 11.25 -14.98 -14.16
CA GLN A 70 12.44 -15.25 -14.95
C GLN A 70 13.72 -14.97 -14.16
N ARG A 71 13.83 -13.84 -13.47
CA ARG A 71 14.98 -13.51 -12.61
C ARG A 71 15.21 -14.54 -11.51
N LYS A 72 14.11 -15.09 -10.97
CA LYS A 72 14.20 -16.17 -9.98
C LYS A 72 14.73 -17.47 -10.59
N GLU A 73 14.30 -17.82 -11.79
CA GLU A 73 14.83 -18.99 -12.53
C GLU A 73 16.31 -18.85 -12.90
N GLU A 74 16.76 -17.61 -13.19
CA GLU A 74 18.16 -17.29 -13.46
C GLU A 74 19.04 -17.27 -12.19
N GLY A 75 18.43 -17.32 -11.00
CA GLY A 75 19.13 -17.33 -9.71
C GLY A 75 19.46 -15.93 -9.16
N ASP A 76 18.92 -14.88 -9.76
CA ASP A 76 19.09 -13.49 -9.31
C ASP A 76 18.16 -13.12 -8.15
N LEU A 77 17.19 -13.99 -7.82
CA LEU A 77 16.18 -13.81 -6.79
C LEU A 77 15.93 -15.14 -6.07
N GLU A 78 15.87 -15.13 -4.74
CA GLU A 78 15.57 -16.32 -3.95
C GLU A 78 14.07 -16.48 -3.68
N LYS A 79 13.39 -15.38 -3.34
CA LYS A 79 11.99 -15.36 -2.99
C LYS A 79 11.21 -14.29 -3.74
N LEU A 80 10.07 -14.68 -4.29
CA LEU A 80 9.13 -13.78 -4.96
C LEU A 80 7.77 -13.82 -4.26
N TYR A 81 7.34 -12.67 -3.76
CA TYR A 81 6.03 -12.48 -3.15
C TYR A 81 5.20 -11.49 -3.95
N VAL A 82 3.91 -11.74 -4.06
CA VAL A 82 2.97 -10.88 -4.79
C VAL A 82 1.81 -10.52 -3.88
N MET A 83 1.44 -9.23 -3.84
CA MET A 83 0.32 -8.72 -3.07
C MET A 83 -0.47 -7.66 -3.85
N GLY A 84 -1.52 -7.11 -3.27
CA GLY A 84 -2.24 -5.97 -3.82
C GLY A 84 -3.55 -6.33 -4.52
N CYS A 85 -4.05 -5.39 -5.32
CA CYS A 85 -5.39 -5.45 -5.90
C CYS A 85 -5.58 -6.58 -6.92
N LEU A 86 -4.57 -6.89 -7.74
CA LEU A 86 -4.63 -7.99 -8.68
C LEU A 86 -4.68 -9.33 -7.94
N SER A 87 -3.78 -9.50 -6.98
CA SER A 87 -3.69 -10.69 -6.15
C SER A 87 -4.98 -10.92 -5.33
N GLU A 88 -5.58 -9.86 -4.78
CA GLU A 88 -6.87 -9.95 -4.08
C GLU A 88 -7.99 -10.47 -4.98
N ARG A 89 -8.04 -9.97 -6.22
CA ARG A 89 -9.14 -10.25 -7.14
C ARG A 89 -9.04 -11.60 -7.83
N TYR A 90 -7.83 -12.06 -8.13
CA TYR A 90 -7.57 -13.22 -8.97
C TYR A 90 -6.65 -14.25 -8.30
N LEU A 91 -6.77 -14.39 -6.97
CA LEU A 91 -5.86 -15.20 -6.15
C LEU A 91 -5.77 -16.65 -6.61
N THR A 92 -6.91 -17.25 -6.95
CA THR A 92 -6.98 -18.66 -7.37
C THR A 92 -6.32 -18.86 -8.71
N GLU A 93 -6.68 -18.06 -9.69
CA GLU A 93 -6.16 -18.13 -11.06
C GLU A 93 -4.65 -17.87 -11.09
N LEU A 94 -4.17 -16.85 -10.35
CA LEU A 94 -2.74 -16.53 -10.29
C LEU A 94 -1.93 -17.66 -9.66
N ARG A 95 -2.44 -18.33 -8.63
CA ARG A 95 -1.76 -19.48 -8.00
C ARG A 95 -1.68 -20.69 -8.91
N GLU A 96 -2.70 -20.91 -9.73
CA GLU A 96 -2.74 -22.03 -10.68
C GLU A 96 -1.82 -21.79 -11.89
N GLU A 97 -1.76 -20.54 -12.38
CA GLU A 97 -1.04 -20.21 -13.61
C GLU A 97 0.42 -19.82 -13.40
N ILE A 98 0.78 -19.22 -12.24
CA ILE A 98 2.14 -18.71 -11.97
C ILE A 98 2.73 -19.40 -10.73
N SER A 99 3.20 -20.62 -10.91
CA SER A 99 3.74 -21.46 -9.83
C SER A 99 5.11 -21.03 -9.31
N GLN A 100 5.83 -20.15 -10.01
CA GLN A 100 7.15 -19.63 -9.62
C GLN A 100 7.09 -18.65 -8.45
N VAL A 101 5.92 -18.03 -8.21
CA VAL A 101 5.70 -17.13 -7.07
C VAL A 101 5.63 -17.96 -5.78
N ASP A 102 6.43 -17.64 -4.78
CA ASP A 102 6.45 -18.39 -3.51
C ASP A 102 5.13 -18.24 -2.73
N LYS A 103 4.56 -17.04 -2.72
CA LYS A 103 3.23 -16.83 -2.13
C LYS A 103 2.55 -15.57 -2.68
N PHE A 104 1.24 -15.68 -2.86
CA PHE A 104 0.34 -14.58 -3.16
C PHE A 104 -0.40 -14.19 -1.89
N TYR A 105 -0.42 -12.89 -1.58
CA TYR A 105 -1.16 -12.30 -0.48
C TYR A 105 -2.29 -11.42 -1.03
N GLY A 106 -3.39 -11.34 -0.30
CA GLY A 106 -4.42 -10.34 -0.59
C GLY A 106 -3.94 -8.92 -0.30
N LYS A 107 -4.74 -7.94 -0.68
CA LYS A 107 -4.42 -6.51 -0.49
C LYS A 107 -4.16 -6.15 0.98
N PHE A 108 -4.84 -6.82 1.90
CA PHE A 108 -4.80 -6.51 3.34
C PHE A 108 -3.95 -7.47 4.17
N ASN A 109 -3.34 -8.46 3.53
CA ASN A 109 -2.62 -9.54 4.21
C ASN A 109 -1.10 -9.34 4.30
N TRP A 110 -0.61 -8.11 4.10
CA TRP A 110 0.83 -7.84 4.14
C TRP A 110 1.47 -8.06 5.53
N THR A 111 0.70 -8.03 6.62
CA THR A 111 1.17 -8.44 7.95
C THR A 111 1.51 -9.94 7.99
N GLU A 112 0.79 -10.76 7.22
CA GLU A 112 1.09 -12.19 7.06
C GLU A 112 2.45 -12.41 6.37
N LEU A 113 2.81 -11.56 5.41
CA LEU A 113 4.12 -11.58 4.75
C LEU A 113 5.24 -11.40 5.78
N ILE A 114 5.10 -10.48 6.73
CA ILE A 114 6.07 -10.28 7.81
C ILE A 114 6.23 -11.55 8.64
N SER A 115 5.13 -12.22 8.97
CA SER A 115 5.14 -13.48 9.72
C SER A 115 5.82 -14.61 8.93
N ASP A 116 5.60 -14.70 7.63
CA ASP A 116 6.25 -15.69 6.76
C ASP A 116 7.76 -15.48 6.64
N LEU A 117 8.21 -14.24 6.80
CA LEU A 117 9.63 -13.91 6.93
C LEU A 117 10.20 -14.23 8.33
N LYS A 118 9.42 -14.88 9.20
CA LYS A 118 9.76 -15.20 10.60
C LYS A 118 10.11 -13.95 11.43
N LYS A 119 9.38 -12.86 11.18
CA LYS A 119 9.48 -11.59 11.87
C LYS A 119 8.16 -11.25 12.55
N GLU A 120 8.20 -10.29 13.47
CA GLU A 120 7.01 -9.80 14.17
C GLU A 120 6.63 -8.41 13.65
N TYR A 121 5.32 -8.22 13.44
CA TYR A 121 4.78 -6.91 13.13
C TYR A 121 4.85 -6.01 14.37
N ASN A 122 5.33 -4.78 14.20
CA ASN A 122 5.45 -3.82 15.29
C ASN A 122 4.30 -2.81 15.27
N ASP A 123 3.30 -3.01 16.14
CA ASP A 123 2.14 -2.11 16.27
C ASP A 123 2.53 -0.68 16.68
N LYS A 124 3.65 -0.50 17.35
CA LYS A 124 4.09 0.84 17.81
C LYS A 124 4.47 1.79 16.70
N ILE A 125 4.84 1.23 15.53
CA ILE A 125 5.19 1.99 14.33
C ILE A 125 4.13 1.85 13.22
N ALA A 126 2.92 1.41 13.57
CA ALA A 126 1.84 1.18 12.60
C ALA A 126 1.48 2.43 11.78
N GLN A 127 1.67 3.63 12.33
CA GLN A 127 1.42 4.90 11.65
C GLN A 127 2.68 5.47 10.95
N GLU A 128 3.85 4.84 11.14
CA GLU A 128 5.07 5.24 10.47
C GLU A 128 5.16 4.63 9.07
N ARG A 129 5.81 5.33 8.15
CA ARG A 129 6.09 4.83 6.80
C ARG A 129 7.35 5.46 6.20
N VAL A 130 7.90 4.80 5.20
CA VAL A 130 9.01 5.32 4.40
C VAL A 130 8.42 6.14 3.28
N LEU A 131 8.69 7.46 3.26
CA LEU A 131 8.20 8.31 2.17
C LEU A 131 8.99 8.05 0.89
N THR A 132 8.29 7.81 -0.20
CA THR A 132 8.82 7.65 -1.55
C THR A 132 8.47 8.83 -2.45
N THR A 133 7.56 9.68 -1.99
CA THR A 133 7.22 10.96 -2.63
C THR A 133 8.29 12.01 -2.33
N PRO A 134 8.37 13.11 -3.14
CA PRO A 134 9.16 14.28 -2.77
C PRO A 134 8.81 14.76 -1.36
N GLY A 135 9.82 15.12 -0.56
CA GLY A 135 9.69 15.32 0.89
C GLY A 135 8.71 16.40 1.36
N HIS A 136 8.17 17.24 0.44
CA HIS A 136 7.22 18.29 0.79
C HIS A 136 5.76 17.83 0.82
N TYR A 137 5.41 16.69 0.21
CA TYR A 137 4.04 16.17 0.22
C TYR A 137 3.96 14.67 0.52
N ALA A 138 2.81 14.24 1.00
CA ALA A 138 2.49 12.83 1.19
C ALA A 138 1.02 12.54 0.86
N TYR A 139 0.76 11.32 0.36
CA TYR A 139 -0.61 10.83 0.29
C TYR A 139 -1.07 10.40 1.68
N LEU A 140 -2.31 10.71 2.02
CA LEU A 140 -2.94 10.34 3.29
C LEU A 140 -4.18 9.49 3.02
N LYS A 141 -4.05 8.19 3.19
CA LYS A 141 -5.14 7.25 2.97
C LYS A 141 -6.04 7.17 4.19
N ILE A 142 -7.28 7.65 4.07
CA ILE A 142 -8.22 7.78 5.19
C ILE A 142 -9.25 6.67 5.30
N SER A 143 -9.45 5.90 4.23
CA SER A 143 -10.37 4.76 4.22
C SER A 143 -10.04 3.76 3.12
N GLU A 144 -10.60 2.57 3.24
CA GLU A 144 -10.58 1.52 2.22
C GLU A 144 -12.00 1.11 1.83
N GLY A 145 -12.13 0.49 0.65
CA GLY A 145 -13.40 -0.01 0.17
C GLY A 145 -14.41 1.05 -0.22
N CYS A 146 -15.52 0.61 -0.80
CA CYS A 146 -16.57 1.52 -1.27
C CYS A 146 -17.92 0.83 -1.28
N ASN A 147 -18.95 1.51 -0.75
CA ASN A 147 -20.33 1.01 -0.74
C ASN A 147 -21.13 1.44 -1.98
N ARG A 148 -20.57 2.25 -2.88
CA ARG A 148 -21.22 2.59 -4.13
C ARG A 148 -21.24 1.39 -5.08
N ARG A 149 -22.34 1.24 -5.82
CA ARG A 149 -22.55 0.15 -6.78
C ARG A 149 -22.53 0.69 -8.22
N CYS A 150 -21.47 1.40 -8.56
CA CYS A 150 -21.29 1.89 -9.94
C CYS A 150 -21.13 0.70 -10.90
N ALA A 151 -21.89 0.69 -12.01
CA ALA A 151 -22.03 -0.46 -12.90
C ALA A 151 -20.72 -0.99 -13.49
N TYR A 152 -19.70 -0.14 -13.64
CA TYR A 152 -18.40 -0.46 -14.24
C TYR A 152 -17.27 -0.61 -13.23
N CYS A 153 -17.54 -0.43 -11.93
CA CYS A 153 -16.49 -0.32 -10.92
C CYS A 153 -16.25 -1.64 -10.20
N ALA A 154 -15.00 -2.12 -10.26
CA ALA A 154 -14.58 -3.35 -9.57
C ALA A 154 -14.17 -3.14 -8.11
N ILE A 155 -14.13 -1.90 -7.61
CA ILE A 155 -13.64 -1.60 -6.25
C ILE A 155 -14.37 -2.41 -5.16
N PRO A 156 -15.71 -2.51 -5.13
CA PRO A 156 -16.39 -3.28 -4.09
C PRO A 156 -16.02 -4.78 -4.08
N ILE A 157 -15.61 -5.31 -5.26
CA ILE A 157 -15.18 -6.71 -5.39
C ILE A 157 -13.74 -6.87 -4.90
N ILE A 158 -12.87 -5.88 -5.14
CA ILE A 158 -11.45 -5.94 -4.80
C ILE A 158 -11.20 -5.58 -3.34
N THR A 159 -11.81 -4.48 -2.85
CA THR A 159 -11.49 -3.90 -1.54
C THR A 159 -12.63 -4.04 -0.53
N GLY A 160 -13.76 -4.60 -0.96
CA GLY A 160 -14.92 -4.81 -0.09
C GLY A 160 -15.66 -3.53 0.31
N PRO A 161 -16.44 -3.62 1.40
CA PRO A 161 -17.21 -2.49 1.90
C PRO A 161 -16.32 -1.37 2.43
N HIS A 162 -16.87 -0.15 2.45
CA HIS A 162 -16.20 1.03 2.99
C HIS A 162 -15.83 0.84 4.46
N LYS A 163 -14.58 1.09 4.78
CA LYS A 163 -14.02 1.04 6.13
C LYS A 163 -13.13 2.27 6.36
N SER A 164 -13.59 3.18 7.22
CA SER A 164 -12.83 4.37 7.63
C SER A 164 -11.71 4.01 8.59
N ARG A 165 -10.60 4.72 8.52
CA ARG A 165 -9.58 4.73 9.58
C ARG A 165 -10.05 5.64 10.72
N PRO A 166 -9.78 5.29 11.99
CA PRO A 166 -10.05 6.19 13.12
C PRO A 166 -9.38 7.56 12.93
N MET A 167 -10.09 8.62 13.27
CA MET A 167 -9.60 9.99 13.07
C MET A 167 -8.29 10.25 13.80
N GLU A 168 -8.15 9.77 15.04
CA GLU A 168 -6.94 9.98 15.82
C GLU A 168 -5.72 9.30 15.19
N GLU A 169 -5.87 8.09 14.64
CA GLU A 169 -4.77 7.42 13.92
C GLU A 169 -4.31 8.22 12.70
N ILE A 170 -5.25 8.83 11.97
CA ILE A 170 -4.92 9.70 10.83
C ILE A 170 -4.18 10.95 11.30
N LEU A 171 -4.63 11.58 12.37
CA LEU A 171 -3.97 12.77 12.92
C LEU A 171 -2.58 12.46 13.47
N ASP A 172 -2.38 11.28 14.06
CA ASP A 172 -1.07 10.85 14.52
C ASP A 172 -0.11 10.60 13.35
N GLU A 173 -0.59 10.00 12.24
CA GLU A 173 0.18 9.87 11.01
C GLU A 173 0.54 11.25 10.43
N VAL A 174 -0.38 12.20 10.41
CA VAL A 174 -0.11 13.58 9.95
C VAL A 174 0.98 14.23 10.81
N ARG A 175 0.90 14.15 12.13
CA ARG A 175 1.93 14.69 13.03
C ARG A 175 3.30 14.05 12.79
N TYR A 176 3.32 12.73 12.61
CA TYR A 176 4.54 12.02 12.25
C TYR A 176 5.13 12.52 10.92
N LEU A 177 4.32 12.65 9.88
CA LEU A 177 4.76 13.11 8.56
C LEU A 177 5.23 14.58 8.59
N VAL A 178 4.54 15.45 9.33
CA VAL A 178 5.00 16.83 9.55
C VAL A 178 6.38 16.85 10.23
N SER A 179 6.62 15.97 11.20
CA SER A 179 7.94 15.85 11.84
C SER A 179 9.05 15.42 10.87
N LYS A 180 8.69 14.83 9.72
CA LYS A 180 9.60 14.48 8.62
C LYS A 180 9.73 15.58 7.56
N GLY A 181 9.05 16.71 7.72
CA GLY A 181 9.11 17.86 6.84
C GLY A 181 8.00 17.92 5.78
N VAL A 182 7.01 17.02 5.82
CA VAL A 182 5.84 17.09 4.94
C VAL A 182 4.97 18.28 5.30
N LYS A 183 4.56 19.04 4.29
CA LYS A 183 3.75 20.25 4.40
C LYS A 183 2.43 20.17 3.66
N GLU A 184 2.36 19.34 2.62
CA GLU A 184 1.16 19.13 1.81
C GLU A 184 0.64 17.70 2.00
N PHE A 185 -0.67 17.58 2.27
CA PHE A 185 -1.35 16.30 2.42
C PHE A 185 -2.37 16.08 1.31
N GLN A 186 -2.17 15.02 0.53
CA GLN A 186 -3.09 14.61 -0.53
C GLN A 186 -4.00 13.50 0.03
N ILE A 187 -5.19 13.89 0.49
CA ILE A 187 -6.15 12.97 1.10
C ILE A 187 -6.77 12.09 0.02
N ILE A 188 -6.60 10.78 0.18
CA ILE A 188 -7.04 9.76 -0.78
C ILE A 188 -7.95 8.72 -0.11
N ALA A 189 -8.96 8.30 -0.86
CA ALA A 189 -9.85 7.19 -0.54
C ALA A 189 -10.44 6.60 -1.84
N GLN A 190 -11.29 5.60 -1.74
CA GLN A 190 -12.13 5.15 -2.86
C GLN A 190 -13.36 6.05 -3.02
N GLU A 191 -13.84 6.61 -1.90
CA GLU A 191 -14.94 7.55 -1.81
C GLU A 191 -14.78 8.39 -0.53
N LEU A 192 -14.34 9.64 -0.67
CA LEU A 192 -14.04 10.53 0.47
C LEU A 192 -15.28 10.89 1.27
N THR A 193 -16.43 11.09 0.59
CA THR A 193 -17.63 11.60 1.25
C THR A 193 -18.23 10.60 2.24
N PHE A 194 -17.88 9.32 2.16
CA PHE A 194 -18.33 8.30 3.11
C PHE A 194 -17.50 8.23 4.38
N TYR A 195 -16.41 8.97 4.46
CA TYR A 195 -15.56 8.93 5.63
C TYR A 195 -16.35 9.19 6.92
N GLY A 196 -16.20 8.28 7.87
CA GLY A 196 -16.80 8.34 9.20
C GLY A 196 -18.20 7.74 9.33
N VAL A 197 -18.90 7.43 8.21
CA VAL A 197 -20.27 6.90 8.27
C VAL A 197 -20.33 5.57 9.02
N ASP A 198 -19.35 4.71 8.85
CA ASP A 198 -19.24 3.41 9.53
C ASP A 198 -18.86 3.56 11.01
N LEU A 199 -17.91 4.43 11.34
CA LEU A 199 -17.40 4.63 12.69
C LEU A 199 -18.26 5.58 13.52
N TYR A 200 -18.63 6.76 12.95
CA TYR A 200 -19.25 7.85 13.69
C TYR A 200 -20.74 8.04 13.36
N LYS A 201 -21.32 7.20 12.47
CA LYS A 201 -22.71 7.25 12.02
C LYS A 201 -23.09 8.54 11.31
N LYS A 202 -22.10 9.33 10.88
CA LYS A 202 -22.25 10.58 10.10
C LYS A 202 -21.03 10.77 9.19
N GLN A 203 -21.18 11.54 8.15
CA GLN A 203 -20.05 11.99 7.33
C GLN A 203 -19.20 12.97 8.14
N THR A 204 -17.91 12.68 8.30
CA THR A 204 -16.98 13.47 9.12
C THR A 204 -15.75 13.95 8.35
N ILE A 205 -15.79 13.91 7.01
CA ILE A 205 -14.66 14.36 6.19
C ILE A 205 -14.32 15.84 6.44
N ALA A 206 -15.30 16.71 6.59
CA ALA A 206 -15.07 18.13 6.86
C ALA A 206 -14.39 18.33 8.23
N GLU A 207 -14.87 17.63 9.27
CA GLU A 207 -14.27 17.65 10.61
C GLU A 207 -12.82 17.13 10.58
N LEU A 208 -12.55 16.06 9.81
CA LEU A 208 -11.19 15.55 9.65
C LEU A 208 -10.26 16.57 8.98
N VAL A 209 -10.72 17.20 7.89
CA VAL A 209 -9.93 18.20 7.16
C VAL A 209 -9.63 19.42 8.06
N GLU A 210 -10.62 19.90 8.81
CA GLU A 210 -10.44 20.98 9.78
C GLU A 210 -9.38 20.61 10.83
N ARG A 211 -9.50 19.45 11.46
CA ARG A 211 -8.52 19.00 12.46
C ARG A 211 -7.11 18.77 11.89
N ILE A 212 -6.98 18.34 10.63
CA ILE A 212 -5.69 18.24 9.95
C ILE A 212 -5.12 19.65 9.74
N SER A 213 -5.95 20.61 9.32
CA SER A 213 -5.50 21.99 9.07
C SER A 213 -5.03 22.72 10.34
N ASP A 214 -5.51 22.32 11.51
CA ASP A 214 -5.10 22.86 12.81
C ASP A 214 -3.73 22.33 13.30
N ILE A 215 -3.18 21.32 12.63
CA ILE A 215 -1.85 20.80 13.00
C ILE A 215 -0.77 21.77 12.50
N GLU A 216 0.04 22.30 13.41
CA GLU A 216 1.16 23.17 13.09
C GLU A 216 2.13 22.48 12.11
N GLY A 217 2.47 23.15 11.00
CA GLY A 217 3.31 22.65 9.92
C GLY A 217 2.56 22.10 8.73
N VAL A 218 1.25 21.93 8.80
CA VAL A 218 0.39 21.65 7.64
C VAL A 218 0.14 22.95 6.88
N GLU A 219 0.59 23.03 5.63
CA GLU A 219 0.44 24.22 4.79
C GLU A 219 -0.61 24.03 3.69
N TRP A 220 -0.83 22.79 3.23
CA TRP A 220 -1.73 22.52 2.11
C TRP A 220 -2.43 21.16 2.22
N ILE A 221 -3.72 21.14 1.90
CA ILE A 221 -4.54 19.92 1.87
C ILE A 221 -5.23 19.83 0.50
N ARG A 222 -5.08 18.68 -0.16
CA ARG A 222 -5.79 18.35 -1.41
C ARG A 222 -6.71 17.16 -1.18
N LEU A 223 -7.91 17.25 -1.70
CA LEU A 223 -8.89 16.14 -1.67
C LEU A 223 -8.92 15.47 -3.04
N HIS A 224 -8.69 14.15 -3.06
CA HIS A 224 -8.72 13.32 -4.27
C HIS A 224 -9.92 12.38 -4.22
N TYR A 225 -11.03 12.80 -4.83
CA TYR A 225 -12.32 12.09 -4.99
C TYR A 225 -13.00 11.65 -3.69
#